data_b87a05e5a73518095d8e3ca499f5533d
#
_entry.id   b87a05e5a73518095d8e3ca499f5533d
#
_cell.length_a   1.000
_cell.length_b   1.000
_cell.length_c   1.000
_cell.angle_alpha   90.00
_cell.angle_beta   90.00
_cell.angle_gamma   90.00
#
_symmetry.space_group_name_H-M   'P 1'
#
loop_
_entity.id
_entity.type
_entity.pdbx_description
1 polymer ?
#
loop_
_entity_poly.entity_id
_entity_poly.type
_entity_poly.pdbx_seq_one_letter_code
_entity_poly.pdbx_strand_id
1 'polypeptide(L)'
;FIKTYDGAANGRLRGMLCPSQVETCSEPLLRAAKDAARELHVPIFTHAGGNLVEFHRIMGEHRKTPVQYLMDIGFLDAMTLLGHVVFTTAHPWSVYPYGDDLKLLAESGATVGHCPYKYAKMAMTLHSYQRYLDAGVTVALGTDTFPMNFIAEMRWAAMLTRVVEGNFQAGRPHDIFNSATVAGCKFIQRPD
;
A
#
# COMPACT_ATOMS: atom_id res chain seq x y z
N PHE A 1 -21.08 7.35 -10.54
CA PHE A 1 -20.01 7.29 -11.53
C PHE A 1 -19.71 5.83 -11.91
N ILE A 2 -19.31 4.96 -10.98
CA ILE A 2 -18.90 3.57 -11.28
C ILE A 2 -19.98 2.82 -12.06
N LYS A 3 -21.23 2.80 -11.60
CA LYS A 3 -22.35 2.12 -12.28
C LYS A 3 -22.58 2.59 -13.72
N THR A 4 -22.13 3.79 -14.06
CA THR A 4 -22.35 4.38 -15.40
C THR A 4 -21.15 4.20 -16.32
N TYR A 5 -19.93 4.28 -15.78
CA TYR A 5 -18.72 4.44 -16.59
C TYR A 5 -17.71 3.30 -16.44
N ASP A 6 -17.83 2.43 -15.44
CA ASP A 6 -16.91 1.29 -15.33
C ASP A 6 -17.05 0.38 -16.55
N GLY A 7 -15.94 0.07 -17.19
CA GLY A 7 -15.90 -0.66 -18.46
C GLY A 7 -16.12 0.20 -19.72
N ALA A 8 -16.44 1.49 -19.61
CA ALA A 8 -16.61 2.35 -20.77
C ALA A 8 -15.31 2.54 -21.57
N ALA A 9 -15.42 3.13 -22.76
CA ALA A 9 -14.32 3.35 -23.69
C ALA A 9 -13.54 2.06 -24.02
N ASN A 10 -14.26 0.98 -24.31
CA ASN A 10 -13.69 -0.36 -24.57
C ASN A 10 -12.85 -0.90 -23.41
N GLY A 11 -13.35 -0.74 -22.18
CA GLY A 11 -12.70 -1.22 -20.95
C GLY A 11 -11.55 -0.34 -20.45
N ARG A 12 -11.30 0.81 -21.07
CA ARG A 12 -10.20 1.71 -20.66
C ARG A 12 -10.54 2.57 -19.45
N LEU A 13 -11.84 2.79 -19.17
CA LEU A 13 -12.29 3.45 -17.95
C LEU A 13 -12.65 2.39 -16.91
N ARG A 14 -12.05 2.51 -15.73
CA ARG A 14 -12.34 1.64 -14.59
C ARG A 14 -12.56 2.51 -13.35
N GLY A 15 -13.50 2.08 -12.52
CA GLY A 15 -13.78 2.75 -11.26
C GLY A 15 -13.14 2.04 -10.07
N MET A 16 -12.82 2.82 -9.04
CA MET A 16 -12.48 2.30 -7.72
C MET A 16 -13.06 3.20 -6.64
N LEU A 17 -13.25 2.68 -5.44
CA LEU A 17 -13.60 3.51 -4.29
C LEU A 17 -12.31 3.94 -3.57
N CYS A 18 -12.32 5.18 -3.05
CA CYS A 18 -11.16 5.76 -2.40
C CYS A 18 -11.58 6.58 -1.17
N PRO A 19 -11.89 5.95 -0.03
CA PRO A 19 -11.90 6.67 1.23
C PRO A 19 -10.48 7.18 1.52
N SER A 20 -10.34 8.47 1.78
CA SER A 20 -9.06 9.18 1.67
C SER A 20 -7.92 8.56 2.48
N GLN A 21 -8.05 8.55 3.81
CA GLN A 21 -7.00 8.09 4.71
C GLN A 21 -7.63 7.43 5.94
N VAL A 22 -6.95 6.45 6.51
CA VAL A 22 -7.48 5.68 7.64
C VAL A 22 -7.78 6.56 8.86
N GLU A 23 -6.93 7.56 9.15
CA GLU A 23 -7.09 8.43 10.32
C GLU A 23 -8.09 9.57 10.12
N THR A 24 -8.50 9.84 8.89
CA THR A 24 -9.45 10.93 8.59
C THR A 24 -10.85 10.42 8.27
N CYS A 25 -11.00 9.10 8.09
CA CYS A 25 -12.28 8.46 7.84
C CYS A 25 -12.79 7.77 9.11
N SER A 26 -14.06 7.95 9.42
CA SER A 26 -14.68 7.20 10.50
C SER A 26 -14.81 5.71 10.15
N GLU A 27 -14.81 4.84 11.16
CA GLU A 27 -15.00 3.39 10.94
C GLU A 27 -16.29 3.06 10.16
N PRO A 28 -17.47 3.67 10.46
CA PRO A 28 -18.66 3.44 9.64
C PRO A 28 -18.48 3.81 8.17
N LEU A 29 -17.71 4.87 7.85
CA LEU A 29 -17.41 5.24 6.46
C LEU A 29 -16.50 4.23 5.80
N LEU A 30 -15.45 3.77 6.48
CA LEU A 30 -14.54 2.75 5.94
C LEU A 30 -15.28 1.45 5.65
N ARG A 31 -16.14 0.98 6.58
CA ARG A 31 -16.97 -0.22 6.40
C ARG A 31 -17.95 -0.04 5.23
N ALA A 32 -18.70 1.05 5.19
CA ALA A 32 -19.64 1.32 4.12
C ALA A 32 -18.97 1.43 2.75
N ALA A 33 -17.77 2.05 2.66
CA ALA A 33 -16.99 2.09 1.43
C ALA A 33 -16.53 0.70 1.01
N LYS A 34 -16.10 -0.14 1.95
CA LYS A 34 -15.70 -1.52 1.66
C LYS A 34 -16.86 -2.38 1.18
N ASP A 35 -18.02 -2.27 1.82
CA ASP A 35 -19.23 -3.00 1.42
C ASP A 35 -19.69 -2.56 0.02
N ALA A 36 -19.67 -1.26 -0.26
CA ALA A 36 -19.97 -0.74 -1.59
C ALA A 36 -18.97 -1.22 -2.65
N ALA A 37 -17.67 -1.32 -2.33
CA ALA A 37 -16.67 -1.86 -3.24
C ALA A 37 -16.95 -3.33 -3.58
N ARG A 38 -17.33 -4.12 -2.58
CA ARG A 38 -17.72 -5.54 -2.76
C ARG A 38 -18.99 -5.67 -3.59
N GLU A 39 -20.03 -4.88 -3.29
CA GLU A 39 -21.29 -4.86 -4.06
C GLU A 39 -21.07 -4.51 -5.54
N LEU A 40 -20.20 -3.54 -5.79
CA LEU A 40 -19.88 -3.07 -7.14
C LEU A 40 -18.82 -3.91 -7.84
N HIS A 41 -18.20 -4.86 -7.16
CA HIS A 41 -17.07 -5.67 -7.66
C HIS A 41 -15.91 -4.82 -8.19
N VAL A 42 -15.55 -3.76 -7.48
CA VAL A 42 -14.46 -2.84 -7.85
C VAL A 42 -13.39 -2.77 -6.76
N PRO A 43 -12.16 -2.42 -7.13
CA PRO A 43 -11.08 -2.21 -6.15
C PRO A 43 -11.40 -1.06 -5.19
N ILE A 44 -10.76 -1.12 -4.01
CA ILE A 44 -10.78 -0.04 -3.03
C ILE A 44 -9.36 0.36 -2.65
N PHE A 45 -9.14 1.66 -2.53
CA PHE A 45 -7.86 2.25 -2.14
C PHE A 45 -8.04 3.14 -0.90
N THR A 46 -7.09 3.10 0.03
CA THR A 46 -6.95 4.11 1.09
C THR A 46 -5.48 4.30 1.46
N HIS A 47 -5.11 5.44 2.06
CA HIS A 47 -3.79 5.60 2.64
C HIS A 47 -3.78 5.01 4.06
N ALA A 48 -2.69 4.33 4.41
CA ALA A 48 -2.48 3.77 5.74
C ALA A 48 -0.99 3.69 6.08
N GLY A 49 -0.61 3.99 7.32
CA GLY A 49 0.77 3.91 7.78
C GLY A 49 1.72 4.86 7.04
N GLY A 50 1.22 5.97 6.53
CA GLY A 50 1.98 6.93 5.73
C GLY A 50 2.88 7.85 6.55
N ASN A 51 2.58 8.05 7.82
CA ASN A 51 3.37 8.87 8.74
C ASN A 51 3.18 8.43 10.19
N LEU A 52 4.11 8.86 11.07
CA LEU A 52 4.09 8.49 12.49
C LEU A 52 2.92 9.10 13.26
N VAL A 53 2.43 10.26 12.85
CA VAL A 53 1.29 10.92 13.52
C VAL A 53 0.04 10.07 13.33
N GLU A 54 -0.23 9.64 12.11
CA GLU A 54 -1.30 8.69 11.78
C GLU A 54 -1.14 7.39 12.59
N PHE A 55 0.06 6.79 12.54
CA PHE A 55 0.35 5.53 13.21
C PHE A 55 0.03 5.60 14.71
N HIS A 56 0.53 6.63 15.41
CA HIS A 56 0.30 6.80 16.83
C HIS A 56 -1.13 7.23 17.16
N ARG A 57 -1.80 7.97 16.29
CA ARG A 57 -3.21 8.32 16.45
C ARG A 57 -4.09 7.08 16.44
N ILE A 58 -3.95 6.23 15.40
CA ILE A 58 -4.71 4.97 15.31
C ILE A 58 -4.41 4.06 16.50
N MET A 59 -3.14 3.97 16.92
CA MET A 59 -2.78 3.23 18.11
C MET A 59 -3.44 3.78 19.38
N GLY A 60 -3.48 5.10 19.54
CA GLY A 60 -4.11 5.74 20.70
C GLY A 60 -5.63 5.51 20.76
N GLU A 61 -6.29 5.57 19.60
CA GLU A 61 -7.74 5.44 19.48
C GLU A 61 -8.20 3.97 19.50
N HIS A 62 -7.46 3.06 18.83
CA HIS A 62 -7.90 1.67 18.60
C HIS A 62 -7.01 0.61 19.25
N ARG A 63 -5.87 0.99 19.88
CA ARG A 63 -4.84 0.08 20.43
C ARG A 63 -4.31 -0.93 19.39
N LYS A 64 -4.27 -0.52 18.15
CA LYS A 64 -3.86 -1.32 16.98
C LYS A 64 -3.04 -0.46 16.03
N THR A 65 -2.16 -1.09 15.26
CA THR A 65 -1.54 -0.40 14.13
C THR A 65 -2.58 -0.10 13.04
N PRO A 66 -2.32 0.81 12.10
CA PRO A 66 -3.23 1.02 10.96
C PRO A 66 -3.57 -0.26 10.20
N VAL A 67 -2.60 -1.17 10.02
CA VAL A 67 -2.82 -2.46 9.36
C VAL A 67 -3.71 -3.38 10.19
N GLN A 68 -3.39 -3.54 11.48
CA GLN A 68 -4.19 -4.35 12.41
C GLN A 68 -5.63 -3.83 12.52
N TYR A 69 -5.80 -2.52 12.58
CA TYR A 69 -7.13 -1.91 12.61
C TYR A 69 -7.93 -2.18 11.34
N LEU A 70 -7.33 -1.95 10.17
CA LEU A 70 -7.99 -2.22 8.89
C LEU A 70 -8.32 -3.71 8.70
N MET A 71 -7.45 -4.61 9.19
CA MET A 71 -7.72 -6.05 9.19
C MET A 71 -8.94 -6.38 10.06
N ASP A 72 -8.99 -5.84 11.25
CA ASP A 72 -10.04 -6.06 12.25
C ASP A 72 -11.43 -5.62 11.79
N ILE A 73 -11.49 -4.47 11.10
CA ILE A 73 -12.75 -3.97 10.54
C ILE A 73 -13.13 -4.65 9.20
N GLY A 74 -12.36 -5.65 8.76
CA GLY A 74 -12.62 -6.40 7.52
C GLY A 74 -12.39 -5.58 6.24
N PHE A 75 -11.52 -4.56 6.29
CA PHE A 75 -11.23 -3.71 5.14
C PHE A 75 -10.25 -4.36 4.16
N LEU A 76 -9.33 -5.22 4.64
CA LEU A 76 -8.26 -5.81 3.84
C LEU A 76 -8.73 -7.07 3.11
N ASP A 77 -8.43 -7.15 1.84
CA ASP A 77 -8.50 -8.33 0.97
C ASP A 77 -7.71 -8.07 -0.33
N ALA A 78 -7.72 -9.04 -1.25
CA ALA A 78 -7.02 -8.95 -2.53
C ALA A 78 -7.45 -7.79 -3.44
N MET A 79 -8.63 -7.19 -3.19
CA MET A 79 -9.15 -6.02 -3.92
C MET A 79 -8.80 -4.69 -3.22
N THR A 80 -7.95 -4.74 -2.20
CA THR A 80 -7.53 -3.55 -1.45
C THR A 80 -6.11 -3.12 -1.82
N LEU A 81 -5.93 -1.83 -2.10
CA LEU A 81 -4.61 -1.20 -2.16
C LEU A 81 -4.46 -0.24 -0.99
N LEU A 82 -3.36 -0.35 -0.28
CA LEU A 82 -2.98 0.58 0.77
C LEU A 82 -1.83 1.46 0.28
N GLY A 83 -2.08 2.76 0.22
CA GLY A 83 -1.03 3.73 -0.07
C GLY A 83 0.00 3.79 1.05
N HIS A 84 1.26 3.67 0.68
CA HIS A 84 2.45 3.86 1.48
C HIS A 84 2.81 2.70 2.41
N VAL A 85 2.09 2.50 3.50
CA VAL A 85 2.35 1.50 4.54
C VAL A 85 3.83 1.48 4.97
N VAL A 86 4.39 2.68 5.20
CA VAL A 86 5.79 2.86 5.62
C VAL A 86 5.95 2.47 7.08
N PHE A 87 5.03 2.93 7.93
CA PHE A 87 5.06 2.68 9.36
C PHE A 87 4.21 1.47 9.71
N THR A 88 4.89 0.39 10.04
CA THR A 88 4.34 -0.90 10.47
C THR A 88 5.05 -1.33 11.75
N THR A 89 4.64 -2.47 12.32
CA THR A 89 5.36 -3.10 13.44
C THR A 89 6.84 -3.38 13.11
N ALA A 90 7.18 -3.54 11.82
CA ALA A 90 8.56 -3.80 11.39
C ALA A 90 9.41 -2.53 11.26
N HIS A 91 8.81 -1.32 11.26
CA HIS A 91 9.56 -0.08 11.09
C HIS A 91 10.19 0.37 12.41
N PRO A 92 11.51 0.66 12.46
CA PRO A 92 12.22 0.94 13.71
C PRO A 92 11.71 2.19 14.44
N TRP A 93 11.12 3.15 13.73
CA TRP A 93 10.57 4.36 14.34
C TRP A 93 9.18 4.18 14.93
N SER A 94 8.46 3.13 14.59
CA SER A 94 7.14 2.85 15.15
C SER A 94 7.21 2.48 16.63
N VAL A 95 8.32 1.86 17.06
CA VAL A 95 8.57 1.41 18.45
C VAL A 95 7.37 0.63 19.02
N TYR A 96 6.79 -0.25 18.22
CA TYR A 96 5.63 -1.03 18.60
C TYR A 96 5.84 -2.52 18.26
N PRO A 97 6.20 -3.34 19.27
CA PRO A 97 6.62 -4.73 19.04
C PRO A 97 5.47 -5.75 19.02
N TYR A 98 4.21 -5.32 19.02
CA TYR A 98 3.08 -6.22 19.16
C TYR A 98 2.42 -6.53 17.81
N GLY A 99 2.45 -7.81 17.43
CA GLY A 99 1.88 -8.30 16.19
C GLY A 99 2.88 -8.29 15.03
N ASP A 100 2.40 -8.65 13.85
CA ASP A 100 3.17 -8.72 12.62
C ASP A 100 2.33 -8.18 11.45
N ASP A 101 2.50 -6.90 11.16
CA ASP A 101 1.75 -6.23 10.10
C ASP A 101 2.07 -6.78 8.72
N LEU A 102 3.33 -7.20 8.49
CA LEU A 102 3.70 -7.77 7.18
C LEU A 102 3.02 -9.10 6.94
N LYS A 103 2.91 -9.92 7.97
CA LYS A 103 2.16 -11.18 7.90
C LYS A 103 0.67 -10.93 7.61
N LEU A 104 0.05 -9.99 8.31
CA LEU A 104 -1.36 -9.62 8.08
C LEU A 104 -1.60 -9.13 6.65
N LEU A 105 -0.70 -8.29 6.12
CA LEU A 105 -0.76 -7.82 4.73
C LEU A 105 -0.65 -8.99 3.73
N ALA A 106 0.30 -9.89 3.94
CA ALA A 106 0.48 -11.06 3.08
C ALA A 106 -0.75 -11.98 3.11
N GLU A 107 -1.27 -12.31 4.30
CA GLU A 107 -2.44 -13.17 4.48
C GLU A 107 -3.72 -12.56 3.90
N SER A 108 -3.87 -11.24 3.97
CA SER A 108 -5.03 -10.55 3.38
C SER A 108 -5.02 -10.50 1.86
N GLY A 109 -3.84 -10.62 1.24
CA GLY A 109 -3.64 -10.41 -0.19
C GLY A 109 -3.70 -8.95 -0.63
N ALA A 110 -3.79 -8.00 0.30
CA ALA A 110 -3.80 -6.57 -0.02
C ALA A 110 -2.49 -6.14 -0.68
N THR A 111 -2.59 -5.19 -1.60
CA THR A 111 -1.43 -4.61 -2.29
C THR A 111 -0.96 -3.35 -1.56
N VAL A 112 0.34 -3.21 -1.40
CA VAL A 112 0.98 -1.98 -0.87
C VAL A 112 1.47 -1.11 -2.02
N GLY A 113 1.04 0.15 -2.05
CA GLY A 113 1.50 1.16 -3.01
C GLY A 113 2.72 1.92 -2.48
N HIS A 114 3.92 1.56 -2.93
CA HIS A 114 5.17 2.18 -2.50
C HIS A 114 5.58 3.33 -3.41
N CYS A 115 5.89 4.50 -2.83
CA CYS A 115 6.31 5.72 -3.53
C CYS A 115 7.71 6.14 -3.05
N PRO A 116 8.78 5.45 -3.48
CA PRO A 116 10.11 5.57 -2.89
C PRO A 116 10.70 6.99 -3.00
N TYR A 117 10.54 7.66 -4.15
CA TYR A 117 11.07 9.00 -4.33
C TYR A 117 10.40 10.04 -3.42
N LYS A 118 9.08 9.98 -3.28
CA LYS A 118 8.34 10.85 -2.35
C LYS A 118 8.91 10.74 -0.94
N TYR A 119 9.03 9.52 -0.44
CA TYR A 119 9.50 9.28 0.93
C TYR A 119 10.99 9.60 1.11
N ALA A 120 11.81 9.33 0.10
CA ALA A 120 13.23 9.73 0.13
C ALA A 120 13.42 11.24 0.30
N LYS A 121 12.57 12.06 -0.35
CA LYS A 121 12.57 13.53 -0.16
C LYS A 121 12.26 13.94 1.28
N MET A 122 11.59 13.12 2.04
CA MET A 122 11.25 13.34 3.46
C MET A 122 12.18 12.57 4.41
N ALA A 123 13.32 12.08 3.91
CA ALA A 123 14.28 11.24 4.66
C ALA A 123 13.66 9.97 5.27
N MET A 124 12.68 9.39 4.58
CA MET A 124 11.96 8.17 5.00
C MET A 124 11.97 7.12 3.88
N THR A 125 11.72 5.87 4.23
CA THR A 125 11.50 4.78 3.26
C THR A 125 10.79 3.61 3.94
N LEU A 126 10.32 2.63 3.15
CA LEU A 126 9.95 1.32 3.71
C LEU A 126 11.15 0.71 4.44
N HIS A 127 10.91 0.03 5.54
CA HIS A 127 11.98 -0.65 6.28
C HIS A 127 11.80 -2.18 6.26
N SER A 128 12.17 -2.90 5.21
CA SER A 128 12.56 -2.44 3.89
C SER A 128 11.65 -3.02 2.83
N TYR A 129 11.70 -2.52 1.58
CA TYR A 129 10.99 -3.12 0.44
C TYR A 129 11.23 -4.65 0.31
N GLN A 130 12.48 -5.11 0.53
CA GLN A 130 12.80 -6.54 0.47
C GLN A 130 12.04 -7.35 1.53
N ARG A 131 11.91 -6.85 2.75
CA ARG A 131 11.16 -7.54 3.83
C ARG A 131 9.69 -7.71 3.50
N TYR A 132 9.08 -6.74 2.82
CA TYR A 132 7.69 -6.88 2.37
C TYR A 132 7.57 -8.02 1.36
N LEU A 133 8.47 -8.10 0.39
CA LEU A 133 8.47 -9.19 -0.59
C LEU A 133 8.74 -10.56 0.06
N ASP A 134 9.71 -10.63 0.96
CA ASP A 134 10.08 -11.87 1.67
C ASP A 134 8.93 -12.37 2.56
N ALA A 135 8.13 -11.47 3.10
CA ALA A 135 6.91 -11.80 3.83
C ALA A 135 5.74 -12.23 2.92
N GLY A 136 5.88 -12.11 1.60
CA GLY A 136 4.83 -12.45 0.63
C GLY A 136 3.86 -11.30 0.32
N VAL A 137 4.16 -10.07 0.75
CA VAL A 137 3.33 -8.90 0.47
C VAL A 137 3.48 -8.47 -0.99
N THR A 138 2.37 -8.26 -1.67
CA THR A 138 2.38 -7.65 -3.01
C THR A 138 2.67 -6.16 -2.89
N VAL A 139 3.76 -5.70 -3.50
CA VAL A 139 4.14 -4.28 -3.53
C VAL A 139 4.07 -3.76 -4.96
N ALA A 140 3.26 -2.74 -5.19
CA ALA A 140 3.22 -1.98 -6.43
C ALA A 140 3.94 -0.64 -6.26
N LEU A 141 4.62 -0.15 -7.30
CA LEU A 141 5.24 1.18 -7.28
C LEU A 141 4.26 2.25 -7.75
N GLY A 142 4.38 3.44 -7.17
CA GLY A 142 3.69 4.66 -7.56
C GLY A 142 4.60 5.88 -7.40
N THR A 143 4.20 7.02 -7.97
CA THR A 143 5.02 8.24 -7.88
C THR A 143 4.59 9.18 -6.75
N ASP A 144 3.29 9.43 -6.63
CA ASP A 144 2.67 10.33 -5.64
C ASP A 144 3.40 11.69 -5.47
N THR A 145 4.19 12.10 -6.45
CA THR A 145 4.91 13.39 -6.45
C THR A 145 5.48 13.72 -7.84
N PHE A 146 5.94 14.94 -8.01
CA PHE A 146 6.67 15.37 -9.19
C PHE A 146 8.20 15.22 -9.01
N PRO A 147 8.92 14.92 -10.12
CA PRO A 147 8.43 14.54 -11.44
C PRO A 147 7.81 13.13 -11.44
N MET A 148 6.75 12.91 -12.22
CA MET A 148 6.14 11.59 -12.38
C MET A 148 7.01 10.69 -13.28
N ASN A 149 8.18 10.32 -12.79
CA ASN A 149 9.16 9.52 -13.53
C ASN A 149 9.26 8.11 -12.97
N PHE A 150 8.60 7.17 -13.60
CA PHE A 150 8.51 5.79 -13.11
C PHE A 150 9.86 5.04 -13.16
N ILE A 151 10.72 5.39 -14.10
CA ILE A 151 12.11 4.85 -14.15
C ILE A 151 12.92 5.33 -12.95
N ALA A 152 12.74 6.61 -12.56
CA ALA A 152 13.36 7.13 -11.35
C ALA A 152 12.81 6.42 -10.09
N GLU A 153 11.50 6.15 -10.00
CA GLU A 153 10.93 5.40 -8.88
C GLU A 153 11.56 4.01 -8.73
N MET A 154 11.69 3.26 -9.82
CA MET A 154 12.37 1.96 -9.80
C MET A 154 13.81 2.07 -9.29
N ARG A 155 14.56 3.11 -9.73
CA ARG A 155 15.92 3.37 -9.25
C ARG A 155 15.95 3.66 -7.76
N TRP A 156 15.05 4.53 -7.28
CA TRP A 156 14.96 4.87 -5.86
C TRP A 156 14.57 3.66 -5.01
N ALA A 157 13.60 2.86 -5.43
CA ALA A 157 13.23 1.62 -4.74
C ALA A 157 14.44 0.69 -4.58
N ALA A 158 15.21 0.45 -5.64
CA ALA A 158 16.39 -0.41 -5.60
C ALA A 158 17.49 0.14 -4.68
N MET A 159 17.78 1.44 -4.79
CA MET A 159 18.89 2.05 -4.03
C MET A 159 18.57 2.15 -2.54
N LEU A 160 17.38 2.61 -2.18
CA LEU A 160 16.95 2.71 -0.79
C LEU A 160 16.91 1.34 -0.11
N THR A 161 16.41 0.32 -0.81
CA THR A 161 16.40 -1.05 -0.29
C THR A 161 17.82 -1.53 0.04
N ARG A 162 18.78 -1.33 -0.86
CA ARG A 162 20.19 -1.73 -0.63
C ARG A 162 20.80 -1.01 0.56
N VAL A 163 20.52 0.30 0.68
CA VAL A 163 21.04 1.11 1.80
C VAL A 163 20.45 0.63 3.12
N VAL A 164 19.15 0.42 3.18
CA VAL A 164 18.46 -0.02 4.41
C VAL A 164 18.88 -1.43 4.83
N GLU A 165 19.02 -2.35 3.88
CA GLU A 165 19.43 -3.73 4.15
C GLU A 165 20.95 -3.88 4.35
N GLY A 166 21.76 -2.88 4.01
CA GLY A 166 23.23 -3.04 3.97
C GLY A 166 23.67 -4.15 3.01
N ASN A 167 22.86 -4.46 1.99
CA ASN A 167 23.03 -5.59 1.10
C ASN A 167 22.83 -5.15 -0.37
N PHE A 168 23.90 -5.19 -1.18
CA PHE A 168 23.82 -4.80 -2.59
C PHE A 168 23.00 -5.75 -3.46
N GLN A 169 22.68 -6.95 -3.00
CA GLN A 169 21.82 -7.91 -3.70
C GLN A 169 20.33 -7.72 -3.41
N ALA A 170 19.95 -6.93 -2.42
CA ALA A 170 18.57 -6.58 -2.15
C ALA A 170 18.02 -5.64 -3.24
N GLY A 171 16.70 -5.60 -3.39
CA GLY A 171 16.05 -4.79 -4.44
C GLY A 171 16.47 -5.26 -5.83
N ARG A 172 16.27 -6.55 -6.12
CA ARG A 172 16.64 -7.15 -7.41
C ARG A 172 15.89 -6.49 -8.56
N PRO A 173 16.53 -6.28 -9.72
CA PRO A 173 15.89 -5.62 -10.86
C PRO A 173 14.57 -6.29 -11.29
N HIS A 174 14.51 -7.61 -11.27
CA HIS A 174 13.30 -8.36 -11.59
C HIS A 174 12.15 -8.02 -10.64
N ASP A 175 12.38 -7.98 -9.32
CA ASP A 175 11.36 -7.70 -8.32
C ASP A 175 10.87 -6.25 -8.43
N ILE A 176 11.80 -5.32 -8.63
CA ILE A 176 11.47 -3.90 -8.85
C ILE A 176 10.64 -3.72 -10.13
N PHE A 177 11.01 -4.39 -11.22
CA PHE A 177 10.28 -4.30 -12.48
C PHE A 177 8.86 -4.90 -12.34
N ASN A 178 8.73 -6.03 -11.65
CA ASN A 178 7.42 -6.62 -11.36
C ASN A 178 6.55 -5.68 -10.53
N SER A 179 7.11 -5.02 -9.51
CA SER A 179 6.38 -4.02 -8.72
C SER A 179 5.97 -2.79 -9.53
N ALA A 180 6.76 -2.43 -10.54
CA ALA A 180 6.45 -1.33 -11.44
C ALA A 180 5.39 -1.67 -12.50
N THR A 181 5.09 -2.94 -12.71
CA THR A 181 4.24 -3.42 -13.82
C THR A 181 3.18 -4.41 -13.33
N VAL A 182 3.56 -5.67 -13.13
CA VAL A 182 2.64 -6.81 -12.88
C VAL A 182 1.85 -6.63 -11.58
N ALA A 183 2.46 -6.10 -10.52
CA ALA A 183 1.77 -5.96 -9.24
C ALA A 183 0.58 -5.00 -9.32
N GLY A 184 0.75 -3.85 -9.99
CA GLY A 184 -0.34 -2.90 -10.24
C GLY A 184 -1.43 -3.48 -11.14
N CYS A 185 -1.04 -4.20 -12.19
CA CYS A 185 -1.97 -4.86 -13.11
C CYS A 185 -2.85 -5.91 -12.39
N LYS A 186 -2.25 -6.69 -11.51
CA LYS A 186 -3.00 -7.66 -10.69
C LYS A 186 -4.07 -6.98 -9.83
N PHE A 187 -3.71 -5.90 -9.15
CA PHE A 187 -4.63 -5.16 -8.30
C PHE A 187 -5.83 -4.62 -9.09
N ILE A 188 -5.58 -4.00 -10.25
CA ILE A 188 -6.67 -3.47 -11.10
C ILE A 188 -7.34 -4.55 -11.97
N GLN A 189 -7.00 -5.82 -11.77
CA GLN A 189 -7.52 -6.97 -12.52
C GLN A 189 -7.30 -6.88 -14.03
N ARG A 190 -6.15 -6.40 -14.43
CA ARG A 190 -5.69 -6.35 -15.82
C ARG A 190 -4.39 -7.12 -15.95
N PRO A 191 -4.45 -8.44 -16.16
CA PRO A 191 -3.27 -9.30 -16.25
C PRO A 191 -2.47 -9.14 -17.57
N ASP A 192 -3.02 -8.46 -18.56
CA ASP A 192 -2.50 -8.26 -19.93
C ASP A 192 -1.79 -6.90 -20.14
#